data_c46c5f699227e57c3666d744581bcb04
#
_entry.id   c46c5f699227e57c3666d744581bcb04
#
_cell.length_a   1.000
_cell.length_b   1.000
_cell.length_c   1.000
_cell.angle_alpha   90.00
_cell.angle_beta   90.00
_cell.angle_gamma   90.00
#
_symmetry.space_group_name_H-M   'P 1'
#
loop_
_entity.id
_entity.type
_entity.pdbx_description
1 polymer ?
#
loop_
_entity_poly.entity_id
_entity_poly.type
_entity_poly.pdbx_seq_one_letter_code
_entity_poly.pdbx_strand_id
1 'polypeptide(L)'
;VTVEQDGRRERAHAGGGGRFGYDTLVAGERVEALAREAVRIALVKLEAQAAPAGAMPVVLGPGWPGVLLHEAVGHGLEGDFNRKGSSTYSGRVGEQVASKGVTVVDDGTMADRRGSLSIDDEGTPSGRNVLIDDGVLRGYMQDKQNARLMNVAPTGNGRRESYAHLPMPRMTNTCMLAGQADPEEIIASVDRGIYAVNFDGGQVDITSGNF
;
A
#
# COMPACT_ATOMS: atom_id res chain seq x y z
N VAL A 1 -19.67 2.42 12.63
CA VAL A 1 -20.58 3.44 13.18
C VAL A 1 -21.46 3.99 12.08
N THR A 2 -22.72 4.30 12.41
CA THR A 2 -23.66 5.05 11.56
C THR A 2 -24.12 6.26 12.34
N VAL A 3 -24.11 7.42 11.71
CA VAL A 3 -24.62 8.68 12.27
C VAL A 3 -25.74 9.21 11.38
N GLU A 4 -26.69 9.92 11.97
CA GLU A 4 -27.79 10.55 11.23
C GLU A 4 -28.07 11.94 11.79
N GLN A 5 -28.22 12.91 10.91
CA GLN A 5 -28.59 14.28 11.27
C GLN A 5 -29.40 14.89 10.11
N ASP A 6 -30.53 15.47 10.42
CA ASP A 6 -31.44 16.15 9.48
C ASP A 6 -31.82 15.30 8.25
N GLY A 7 -31.97 13.97 8.45
CA GLY A 7 -32.32 13.02 7.41
C GLY A 7 -31.13 12.56 6.56
N ARG A 8 -29.93 13.11 6.75
CA ARG A 8 -28.68 12.64 6.14
C ARG A 8 -28.06 11.57 7.02
N ARG A 9 -27.69 10.44 6.42
CA ARG A 9 -27.11 9.29 7.12
C ARG A 9 -25.74 8.95 6.52
N GLU A 10 -24.74 8.88 7.40
CA GLU A 10 -23.37 8.55 6.99
C GLU A 10 -22.82 7.38 7.80
N ARG A 11 -21.92 6.64 7.17
CA ARG A 11 -21.23 5.49 7.79
C ARG A 11 -19.73 5.68 7.75
N ALA A 12 -19.08 5.26 8.83
CA ALA A 12 -17.63 5.11 8.87
C ALA A 12 -17.23 3.90 9.71
N HIS A 13 -16.00 3.47 9.48
CA HIS A 13 -15.34 2.46 10.28
C HIS A 13 -13.92 2.90 10.57
N ALA A 14 -13.34 2.35 11.62
CA ALA A 14 -11.93 2.41 11.92
C ALA A 14 -11.48 1.03 12.40
N GLY A 15 -10.26 0.68 12.11
CA GLY A 15 -9.71 -0.62 12.47
C GLY A 15 -8.20 -0.56 12.60
N GLY A 16 -7.66 -1.56 13.25
CA GLY A 16 -6.22 -1.72 13.42
C GLY A 16 -5.87 -3.18 13.65
N GLY A 17 -4.61 -3.51 13.45
CA GLY A 17 -4.11 -4.84 13.66
C GLY A 17 -2.64 -4.94 13.31
N GLY A 18 -2.05 -6.08 13.67
CA GLY A 18 -0.65 -6.35 13.43
C GLY A 18 -0.31 -7.79 13.79
N ARG A 19 0.95 -8.13 13.72
CA ARG A 19 1.50 -9.42 14.16
C ARG A 19 2.04 -9.32 15.58
N PHE A 20 1.14 -9.17 16.52
CA PHE A 20 1.44 -9.08 17.96
C PHE A 20 0.37 -9.82 18.77
N GLY A 21 0.62 -10.02 20.05
CA GLY A 21 -0.34 -10.66 20.95
C GLY A 21 -1.60 -9.82 21.17
N TYR A 22 -2.69 -10.48 21.51
CA TYR A 22 -3.98 -9.84 21.79
C TYR A 22 -3.87 -8.74 22.86
N ASP A 23 -3.01 -8.96 23.85
CA ASP A 23 -2.75 -7.98 24.92
C ASP A 23 -2.32 -6.61 24.38
N THR A 24 -1.53 -6.60 23.31
CA THR A 24 -1.11 -5.37 22.65
C THR A 24 -2.29 -4.65 21.98
N LEU A 25 -3.25 -5.41 21.43
CA LEU A 25 -4.44 -4.83 20.81
C LEU A 25 -5.35 -4.16 21.82
N VAL A 26 -5.53 -4.77 23.00
CA VAL A 26 -6.43 -4.28 24.05
C VAL A 26 -5.73 -3.38 25.07
N ALA A 27 -4.42 -3.21 24.99
CA ALA A 27 -3.65 -2.37 25.89
C ALA A 27 -4.01 -0.89 25.75
N GLY A 28 -4.13 -0.22 26.86
CA GLY A 28 -4.42 1.22 26.92
C GLY A 28 -5.76 1.58 26.28
N GLU A 29 -5.82 2.73 25.63
CA GLU A 29 -7.05 3.29 25.02
C GLU A 29 -7.20 2.92 23.52
N ARG A 30 -6.48 1.94 22.99
CA ARG A 30 -6.45 1.63 21.54
C ARG A 30 -7.83 1.31 20.97
N VAL A 31 -8.59 0.46 21.65
CA VAL A 31 -9.94 0.05 21.18
C VAL A 31 -10.89 1.26 21.22
N GLU A 32 -10.82 2.04 22.28
CA GLU A 32 -11.61 3.25 22.43
C GLU A 32 -11.25 4.32 21.41
N ALA A 33 -9.95 4.50 21.13
CA ALA A 33 -9.45 5.41 20.10
C ALA A 33 -9.98 5.04 18.71
N LEU A 34 -10.01 3.75 18.36
CA LEU A 34 -10.61 3.27 17.10
C LEU A 34 -12.11 3.57 17.04
N ALA A 35 -12.85 3.37 18.14
CA ALA A 35 -14.27 3.70 18.18
C ALA A 35 -14.52 5.20 18.01
N ARG A 36 -13.73 6.03 18.69
CA ARG A 36 -13.79 7.51 18.56
C ARG A 36 -13.45 7.96 17.15
N GLU A 37 -12.43 7.35 16.53
CA GLU A 37 -12.03 7.67 15.14
C GLU A 37 -13.16 7.32 14.15
N ALA A 38 -13.81 6.18 14.29
CA ALA A 38 -14.95 5.82 13.45
C ALA A 38 -16.10 6.85 13.57
N VAL A 39 -16.37 7.33 14.79
CA VAL A 39 -17.37 8.39 15.03
C VAL A 39 -16.93 9.70 14.37
N ARG A 40 -15.67 10.11 14.59
CA ARG A 40 -15.12 11.35 14.01
C ARG A 40 -15.24 11.36 12.49
N ILE A 41 -14.87 10.27 11.82
CA ILE A 41 -14.96 10.14 10.35
C ILE A 41 -16.43 10.23 9.89
N ALA A 42 -17.36 9.56 10.59
CA ALA A 42 -18.77 9.60 10.25
C ALA A 42 -19.36 11.02 10.37
N LEU A 43 -18.98 11.76 11.41
CA LEU A 43 -19.38 13.17 11.59
C LEU A 43 -18.81 14.08 10.50
N VAL A 44 -17.53 13.92 10.15
CA VAL A 44 -16.92 14.66 9.04
C VAL A 44 -17.67 14.41 7.73
N LYS A 45 -18.08 13.16 7.46
CA LYS A 45 -18.86 12.80 6.26
C LYS A 45 -20.22 13.50 6.21
N LEU A 46 -20.86 13.79 7.34
CA LEU A 46 -22.12 14.55 7.37
C LEU A 46 -21.98 15.97 6.81
N GLU A 47 -20.84 16.60 7.02
CA GLU A 47 -20.53 17.96 6.56
C GLU A 47 -19.80 17.99 5.24
N ALA A 48 -19.32 16.82 4.74
CA ALA A 48 -18.52 16.73 3.55
C ALA A 48 -19.29 17.18 2.29
N GLN A 49 -18.53 17.82 1.40
CA GLN A 49 -18.97 18.24 0.07
C GLN A 49 -18.33 17.33 -0.99
N ALA A 50 -18.91 17.33 -2.20
CA ALA A 50 -18.34 16.60 -3.31
C ALA A 50 -16.94 17.17 -3.65
N ALA A 51 -15.97 16.27 -3.82
CA ALA A 51 -14.64 16.66 -4.29
C ALA A 51 -14.71 17.21 -5.71
N PRO A 52 -13.87 18.20 -6.07
CA PRO A 52 -13.81 18.70 -7.43
C PRO A 52 -13.34 17.59 -8.39
N ALA A 53 -13.99 17.49 -9.55
CA ALA A 53 -13.58 16.60 -10.62
C ALA A 53 -12.58 17.30 -11.55
N GLY A 54 -11.60 16.55 -12.06
CA GLY A 54 -10.61 17.05 -13.02
C GLY A 54 -9.19 16.64 -12.68
N ALA A 55 -8.27 16.91 -13.59
CA ALA A 55 -6.84 16.71 -13.36
C ALA A 55 -6.30 17.85 -12.48
N MET A 56 -5.70 17.50 -11.36
CA MET A 56 -5.11 18.46 -10.44
C MET A 56 -4.02 17.80 -9.56
N PRO A 57 -3.12 18.57 -8.96
CA PRO A 57 -2.19 18.05 -7.97
C PRO A 57 -2.92 17.41 -6.78
N VAL A 58 -2.40 16.28 -6.33
CA VAL A 58 -2.89 15.58 -5.13
C VAL A 58 -1.72 15.32 -4.20
N VAL A 59 -1.80 15.83 -2.99
CA VAL A 59 -0.87 15.46 -1.91
C VAL A 59 -1.48 14.30 -1.14
N LEU A 60 -0.73 13.22 -1.01
CA LEU A 60 -1.13 12.05 -0.23
C LEU A 60 -0.61 12.15 1.19
N GLY A 61 -1.48 12.06 2.17
CA GLY A 61 -1.09 11.95 3.58
C GLY A 61 -0.43 10.60 3.89
N PRO A 62 0.19 10.46 5.06
CA PRO A 62 0.75 9.17 5.50
C PRO A 62 -0.35 8.19 5.91
N GLY A 63 -0.02 6.89 5.94
CA GLY A 63 -0.92 5.82 6.39
C GLY A 63 -1.80 5.26 5.29
N TRP A 64 -3.13 5.33 5.42
CA TRP A 64 -4.09 4.74 4.47
C TRP A 64 -3.95 5.23 3.01
N PRO A 65 -3.54 6.45 2.71
CA PRO A 65 -3.19 6.83 1.34
C PRO A 65 -2.10 5.95 0.69
N GLY A 66 -1.34 5.18 1.48
CA GLY A 66 -0.50 4.09 0.99
C GLY A 66 -1.21 3.01 0.18
N VAL A 67 -2.55 2.92 0.22
CA VAL A 67 -3.35 2.09 -0.70
C VAL A 67 -3.08 2.48 -2.15
N LEU A 68 -2.88 3.75 -2.46
CA LEU A 68 -2.53 4.17 -3.81
C LEU A 68 -1.18 3.59 -4.26
N LEU A 69 -0.18 3.56 -3.36
CA LEU A 69 1.10 2.89 -3.63
C LEU A 69 0.92 1.38 -3.82
N HIS A 70 0.06 0.75 -3.01
CA HIS A 70 -0.27 -0.67 -3.13
C HIS A 70 -0.86 -0.98 -4.51
N GLU A 71 -1.84 -0.21 -4.97
CA GLU A 71 -2.49 -0.41 -6.27
C GLU A 71 -1.58 0.00 -7.43
N ALA A 72 -1.09 1.25 -7.43
CA ALA A 72 -0.36 1.80 -8.57
C ALA A 72 1.03 1.17 -8.78
N VAL A 73 1.68 0.71 -7.73
CA VAL A 73 3.06 0.19 -7.77
C VAL A 73 3.11 -1.27 -7.35
N GLY A 74 2.56 -1.60 -6.19
CA GLY A 74 2.72 -2.92 -5.57
C GLY A 74 2.27 -4.06 -6.47
N HIS A 75 1.01 -4.09 -6.90
CA HIS A 75 0.50 -5.12 -7.79
C HIS A 75 1.21 -5.13 -9.15
N GLY A 76 1.59 -3.97 -9.67
CA GLY A 76 2.35 -3.87 -10.91
C GLY A 76 3.74 -4.51 -10.84
N LEU A 77 4.31 -4.67 -9.63
CA LEU A 77 5.64 -5.24 -9.40
C LEU A 77 5.61 -6.70 -8.89
N GLU A 78 4.47 -7.37 -8.93
CA GLU A 78 4.38 -8.81 -8.69
C GLU A 78 4.98 -9.58 -9.88
N GLY A 79 5.84 -10.55 -9.60
CA GLY A 79 6.71 -11.19 -10.58
C GLY A 79 5.99 -11.99 -11.65
N ASP A 80 4.84 -12.59 -11.35
CA ASP A 80 4.08 -13.39 -12.30
C ASP A 80 3.47 -12.54 -13.42
N PHE A 81 2.96 -11.34 -13.13
CA PHE A 81 2.48 -10.40 -14.13
C PHE A 81 3.63 -9.88 -15.01
N ASN A 82 4.77 -9.61 -14.39
CA ASN A 82 5.96 -9.12 -15.11
C ASN A 82 6.57 -10.21 -16.01
N ARG A 83 6.60 -11.47 -15.55
CA ARG A 83 7.04 -12.60 -16.39
C ARG A 83 6.11 -12.83 -17.59
N LYS A 84 4.80 -12.65 -17.39
CA LYS A 84 3.80 -12.79 -18.48
C LYS A 84 3.76 -11.59 -19.43
N GLY A 85 4.45 -10.50 -19.11
CA GLY A 85 4.42 -9.26 -19.90
C GLY A 85 3.12 -8.47 -19.79
N SER A 86 2.32 -8.72 -18.73
CA SER A 86 1.01 -8.09 -18.53
C SER A 86 1.01 -6.89 -17.59
N SER A 87 2.16 -6.52 -17.03
CA SER A 87 2.31 -5.31 -16.23
C SER A 87 2.94 -4.18 -17.04
N THR A 88 2.53 -2.94 -16.76
CA THR A 88 3.18 -1.73 -17.29
C THR A 88 4.66 -1.62 -16.93
N TYR A 89 5.13 -2.38 -15.93
CA TYR A 89 6.53 -2.45 -15.50
C TYR A 89 7.34 -3.58 -16.16
N SER A 90 6.71 -4.41 -16.98
CA SER A 90 7.36 -5.59 -17.55
C SER A 90 8.55 -5.24 -18.42
N GLY A 91 9.72 -5.84 -18.13
CA GLY A 91 10.96 -5.65 -18.88
C GLY A 91 11.70 -4.34 -18.56
N ARG A 92 11.22 -3.54 -17.63
CA ARG A 92 11.75 -2.19 -17.36
C ARG A 92 12.73 -2.09 -16.19
N VAL A 93 13.30 -3.21 -15.74
CA VAL A 93 14.35 -3.18 -14.70
C VAL A 93 15.55 -2.38 -15.21
N GLY A 94 15.99 -1.42 -14.41
CA GLY A 94 17.05 -0.45 -14.76
C GLY A 94 16.53 0.86 -15.36
N GLU A 95 15.24 0.97 -15.68
CA GLU A 95 14.64 2.19 -16.21
C GLU A 95 14.11 3.10 -15.10
N GLN A 96 14.03 4.37 -15.40
CA GLN A 96 13.33 5.37 -14.58
C GLN A 96 11.81 5.14 -14.70
N VAL A 97 11.15 4.77 -13.62
CA VAL A 97 9.70 4.51 -13.57
C VAL A 97 8.96 5.43 -12.59
N ALA A 98 9.70 6.17 -11.77
CA ALA A 98 9.18 7.17 -10.85
C ALA A 98 10.09 8.40 -10.82
N SER A 99 9.66 9.47 -10.20
CA SER A 99 10.48 10.66 -10.01
C SER A 99 11.74 10.35 -9.20
N LYS A 100 12.81 11.10 -9.45
CA LYS A 100 14.03 11.06 -8.65
C LYS A 100 13.69 11.35 -7.18
N GLY A 101 14.35 10.67 -6.25
CA GLY A 101 14.06 10.73 -4.81
C GLY A 101 13.00 9.73 -4.34
N VAL A 102 12.26 9.08 -5.25
CA VAL A 102 11.28 8.05 -4.88
C VAL A 102 11.96 6.70 -4.68
N THR A 103 11.90 6.18 -3.48
CA THR A 103 12.38 4.83 -3.14
C THR A 103 11.24 4.02 -2.53
N VAL A 104 10.94 2.87 -3.14
CA VAL A 104 9.88 1.95 -2.71
C VAL A 104 10.49 0.60 -2.37
N VAL A 105 10.10 0.08 -1.21
CA VAL A 105 10.51 -1.24 -0.72
C VAL A 105 9.30 -2.09 -0.38
N ASP A 106 9.46 -3.41 -0.49
CA ASP A 106 8.59 -4.39 0.14
C ASP A 106 9.38 -5.09 1.24
N ASP A 107 8.98 -4.90 2.50
CA ASP A 107 9.73 -5.34 3.67
C ASP A 107 8.88 -6.20 4.60
N GLY A 108 9.05 -7.51 4.47
CA GLY A 108 8.37 -8.49 5.33
C GLY A 108 9.00 -8.64 6.71
N THR A 109 10.11 -7.97 7.01
CA THR A 109 10.84 -8.09 8.28
C THR A 109 10.46 -7.02 9.30
N MET A 110 9.62 -6.05 8.94
CA MET A 110 9.17 -5.00 9.84
C MET A 110 8.46 -5.58 11.07
N ALA A 111 8.88 -5.18 12.27
CA ALA A 111 8.27 -5.66 13.51
C ALA A 111 6.80 -5.25 13.60
N ASP A 112 5.97 -6.16 14.11
CA ASP A 112 4.56 -5.94 14.46
C ASP A 112 3.63 -5.51 13.31
N ARG A 113 4.12 -5.44 12.08
CA ARG A 113 3.29 -5.07 10.92
C ARG A 113 2.44 -6.25 10.45
N ARG A 114 1.27 -5.94 9.93
CA ARG A 114 0.28 -6.94 9.47
C ARG A 114 0.81 -7.83 8.35
N GLY A 115 1.58 -7.26 7.42
CA GLY A 115 2.16 -7.98 6.28
C GLY A 115 3.45 -8.74 6.59
N SER A 116 4.00 -8.63 7.81
CA SER A 116 5.29 -9.24 8.15
C SER A 116 5.25 -10.74 8.27
N LEU A 117 6.32 -11.40 7.86
CA LEU A 117 6.48 -12.85 7.83
C LEU A 117 7.89 -13.22 8.27
N SER A 118 8.08 -14.36 8.94
CA SER A 118 9.40 -14.94 9.11
C SER A 118 9.83 -15.70 7.86
N ILE A 119 8.90 -16.47 7.29
CA ILE A 119 9.04 -17.19 6.02
C ILE A 119 7.75 -17.03 5.22
N ASP A 120 7.83 -17.09 3.89
CA ASP A 120 6.67 -17.14 3.03
C ASP A 120 6.02 -18.53 2.97
N ASP A 121 4.92 -18.71 2.24
CA ASP A 121 4.19 -19.98 2.14
C ASP A 121 4.93 -21.06 1.34
N GLU A 122 6.08 -20.75 0.79
CA GLU A 122 7.00 -21.67 0.13
C GLU A 122 8.25 -21.98 0.96
N GLY A 123 8.35 -21.43 2.19
CA GLY A 123 9.49 -21.62 3.10
C GLY A 123 10.70 -20.75 2.73
N THR A 124 10.53 -19.71 1.91
CA THR A 124 11.59 -18.73 1.64
C THR A 124 11.64 -17.72 2.78
N PRO A 125 12.82 -17.44 3.38
CA PRO A 125 12.92 -16.39 4.38
C PRO A 125 12.42 -15.05 3.83
N SER A 126 11.64 -14.35 4.65
CA SER A 126 11.23 -12.98 4.31
C SER A 126 12.42 -12.02 4.33
N GLY A 127 12.34 -10.97 3.55
CA GLY A 127 13.41 -10.00 3.40
C GLY A 127 12.92 -8.59 3.15
N ARG A 128 13.86 -7.67 3.04
CA ARG A 128 13.63 -6.32 2.58
C ARG A 128 14.06 -6.21 1.11
N ASN A 129 13.10 -6.09 0.24
CA ASN A 129 13.28 -6.04 -1.21
C ASN A 129 13.15 -4.59 -1.69
N VAL A 130 14.20 -4.04 -2.28
CA VAL A 130 14.14 -2.71 -2.91
C VAL A 130 13.54 -2.89 -4.30
N LEU A 131 12.36 -2.33 -4.50
CA LEU A 131 11.62 -2.40 -5.76
C LEU A 131 11.97 -1.24 -6.70
N ILE A 132 11.94 -0.02 -6.16
CA ILE A 132 12.33 1.21 -6.86
C ILE A 132 13.35 1.93 -5.97
N ASP A 133 14.44 2.40 -6.55
CA ASP A 133 15.51 3.12 -5.86
C ASP A 133 15.84 4.41 -6.61
N ASP A 134 15.65 5.55 -5.95
CA ASP A 134 15.80 6.87 -6.56
C ASP A 134 15.06 7.00 -7.92
N GLY A 135 13.86 6.43 -7.98
CA GLY A 135 13.00 6.41 -9.17
C GLY A 135 13.31 5.29 -10.18
N VAL A 136 14.40 4.54 -10.01
CA VAL A 136 14.84 3.47 -10.94
C VAL A 136 14.30 2.12 -10.47
N LEU A 137 13.65 1.37 -11.37
CA LEU A 137 13.16 0.02 -11.08
C LEU A 137 14.33 -0.94 -10.86
N ARG A 138 14.35 -1.64 -9.71
CA ARG A 138 15.43 -2.57 -9.34
C ARG A 138 15.05 -4.03 -9.50
N GLY A 139 13.76 -4.37 -9.37
CA GLY A 139 13.31 -5.75 -9.47
C GLY A 139 11.83 -5.91 -9.16
N TYR A 140 11.41 -7.14 -9.05
CA TYR A 140 10.04 -7.55 -8.81
C TYR A 140 9.96 -8.45 -7.58
N MET A 141 8.80 -8.52 -6.95
CA MET A 141 8.50 -9.50 -5.90
C MET A 141 8.32 -10.88 -6.53
N GLN A 142 8.99 -11.90 -5.99
CA GLN A 142 9.08 -13.22 -6.60
C GLN A 142 8.68 -14.34 -5.62
N ASP A 143 7.88 -15.29 -6.12
CA ASP A 143 7.79 -16.63 -5.59
C ASP A 143 8.89 -17.53 -6.20
N LYS A 144 8.99 -18.78 -5.78
CA LYS A 144 10.00 -19.72 -6.31
C LYS A 144 9.77 -20.06 -7.78
N GLN A 145 8.51 -20.19 -8.21
CA GLN A 145 8.19 -20.54 -9.58
C GLN A 145 8.58 -19.43 -10.55
N ASN A 146 8.14 -18.21 -10.29
CA ASN A 146 8.42 -17.09 -11.17
C ASN A 146 9.89 -16.67 -11.12
N ALA A 147 10.53 -16.72 -9.94
CA ALA A 147 11.97 -16.52 -9.81
C ALA A 147 12.78 -17.47 -10.70
N ARG A 148 12.47 -18.77 -10.66
CA ARG A 148 13.12 -19.77 -11.51
C ARG A 148 12.92 -19.49 -12.99
N LEU A 149 11.68 -19.16 -13.41
CA LEU A 149 11.36 -18.90 -14.82
C LEU A 149 11.98 -17.60 -15.35
N MET A 150 12.24 -16.64 -14.48
CA MET A 150 12.92 -15.38 -14.80
C MET A 150 14.42 -15.41 -14.54
N ASN A 151 14.96 -16.54 -14.06
CA ASN A 151 16.36 -16.74 -13.69
C ASN A 151 16.89 -15.70 -12.67
N VAL A 152 16.08 -15.44 -11.64
CA VAL A 152 16.40 -14.57 -10.50
C VAL A 152 16.19 -15.31 -9.18
N ALA A 153 16.61 -14.72 -8.06
CA ALA A 153 16.36 -15.27 -6.73
C ALA A 153 14.91 -15.03 -6.28
N PRO A 154 14.30 -15.95 -5.49
CA PRO A 154 13.03 -15.69 -4.81
C PRO A 154 13.23 -14.62 -3.73
N THR A 155 12.18 -13.83 -3.47
CA THR A 155 12.25 -12.66 -2.60
C THR A 155 11.51 -12.83 -1.26
N GLY A 156 10.94 -14.02 -0.99
CA GLY A 156 10.13 -14.26 0.21
C GLY A 156 8.70 -13.68 0.10
N ASN A 157 8.21 -13.58 -1.12
CA ASN A 157 6.89 -13.06 -1.45
C ASN A 157 5.92 -14.13 -1.98
N GLY A 158 6.28 -15.42 -1.89
CA GLY A 158 5.42 -16.53 -2.29
C GLY A 158 4.29 -16.73 -1.28
N ARG A 159 3.12 -16.11 -1.49
CA ARG A 159 2.00 -16.13 -0.56
C ARG A 159 0.75 -16.70 -1.19
N ARG A 160 -0.07 -17.38 -0.40
CA ARG A 160 -1.36 -17.93 -0.81
C ARG A 160 -2.52 -17.20 -0.14
N GLU A 161 -3.63 -17.13 -0.81
CA GLU A 161 -4.87 -16.57 -0.26
C GLU A 161 -5.40 -17.43 0.90
N SER A 162 -5.38 -18.74 0.72
CA SER A 162 -5.76 -19.73 1.73
C SER A 162 -5.07 -21.06 1.47
N TYR A 163 -5.29 -22.05 2.34
CA TYR A 163 -4.77 -23.41 2.18
C TYR A 163 -5.19 -24.08 0.85
N ALA A 164 -6.29 -23.64 0.25
CA ALA A 164 -6.82 -24.19 -1.00
C ALA A 164 -6.18 -23.56 -2.26
N HIS A 165 -5.31 -22.56 -2.10
CA HIS A 165 -4.72 -21.82 -3.22
C HIS A 165 -3.22 -22.08 -3.33
N LEU A 166 -2.70 -22.04 -4.55
CA LEU A 166 -1.27 -22.08 -4.80
C LEU A 166 -0.63 -20.76 -4.37
N PRO A 167 0.62 -20.79 -3.86
CA PRO A 167 1.38 -19.57 -3.64
C PRO A 167 1.59 -18.81 -4.95
N MET A 168 1.64 -17.50 -4.85
CA MET A 168 1.94 -16.59 -5.95
C MET A 168 2.65 -15.35 -5.40
N PRO A 169 3.36 -14.55 -6.23
CA PRO A 169 3.98 -13.34 -5.75
C PRO A 169 2.95 -12.39 -5.16
N ARG A 170 3.17 -11.94 -3.92
CA ARG A 170 2.31 -10.98 -3.21
C ARG A 170 3.13 -10.09 -2.30
N MET A 171 2.65 -8.86 -2.16
CA MET A 171 3.23 -7.87 -1.24
C MET A 171 3.26 -8.37 0.21
N THR A 172 4.25 -7.92 0.94
CA THR A 172 4.32 -7.97 2.41
C THR A 172 3.97 -6.60 2.99
N ASN A 173 4.94 -5.79 3.35
CA ASN A 173 4.71 -4.39 3.71
C ASN A 173 5.38 -3.49 2.67
N THR A 174 4.62 -3.13 1.67
CA THR A 174 5.10 -2.22 0.62
C THR A 174 4.97 -0.79 1.08
N CYS A 175 6.07 -0.05 1.09
CA CYS A 175 6.08 1.35 1.53
C CYS A 175 7.06 2.19 0.70
N MET A 176 6.71 3.47 0.57
CA MET A 176 7.61 4.50 0.10
C MET A 176 8.42 5.02 1.28
N LEU A 177 9.73 5.09 1.12
CA LEU A 177 10.62 5.62 2.16
C LEU A 177 10.49 7.15 2.22
N ALA A 178 10.76 7.71 3.40
CA ALA A 178 10.80 9.15 3.56
C ALA A 178 11.89 9.78 2.68
N GLY A 179 11.51 10.87 2.02
CA GLY A 179 12.45 11.74 1.30
C GLY A 179 13.09 12.79 2.22
N GLN A 180 13.63 13.84 1.61
CA GLN A 180 14.28 14.93 2.32
C GLN A 180 13.37 16.14 2.58
N ALA A 181 12.23 16.23 1.88
CA ALA A 181 11.30 17.34 2.00
C ALA A 181 10.46 17.22 3.28
N ASP A 182 10.21 18.35 3.93
CA ASP A 182 9.28 18.43 5.05
C ASP A 182 7.84 18.23 4.56
N PRO A 183 7.00 17.44 5.25
CA PRO A 183 5.60 17.24 4.85
C PRO A 183 4.78 18.53 4.75
N GLU A 184 5.03 19.51 5.60
CA GLU A 184 4.32 20.80 5.56
C GLU A 184 4.75 21.63 4.34
N GLU A 185 6.03 21.56 3.96
CA GLU A 185 6.54 22.20 2.73
C GLU A 185 5.92 21.57 1.48
N ILE A 186 5.74 20.24 1.47
CA ILE A 186 5.08 19.54 0.36
C ILE A 186 3.64 20.05 0.21
N ILE A 187 2.89 20.13 1.31
CA ILE A 187 1.50 20.65 1.29
C ILE A 187 1.48 22.11 0.82
N ALA A 188 2.35 22.93 1.37
CA ALA A 188 2.44 24.38 1.03
C ALA A 188 2.89 24.64 -0.41
N SER A 189 3.55 23.69 -1.08
CA SER A 189 4.00 23.82 -2.46
C SER A 189 2.86 23.76 -3.50
N VAL A 190 1.65 23.39 -3.08
CA VAL A 190 0.49 23.22 -3.96
C VAL A 190 -0.50 24.37 -3.73
N ASP A 191 -0.55 25.33 -4.66
CA ASP A 191 -1.48 26.48 -4.58
C ASP A 191 -2.96 26.04 -4.68
N ARG A 192 -3.24 25.04 -5.50
CA ARG A 192 -4.58 24.50 -5.71
C ARG A 192 -4.52 23.01 -6.03
N GLY A 193 -5.14 22.20 -5.18
CA GLY A 193 -5.13 20.74 -5.31
C GLY A 193 -5.98 20.08 -4.24
N ILE A 194 -5.78 18.79 -4.05
CA ILE A 194 -6.43 18.00 -3.00
C ILE A 194 -5.36 17.48 -2.04
N TYR A 195 -5.60 17.59 -0.75
CA TYR A 195 -4.88 16.86 0.28
C TYR A 195 -5.70 15.64 0.72
N ALA A 196 -5.29 14.46 0.27
CA ALA A 196 -5.95 13.20 0.59
C ALA A 196 -5.41 12.65 1.91
N VAL A 197 -6.14 12.92 2.99
CA VAL A 197 -5.77 12.48 4.36
C VAL A 197 -6.04 11.00 4.58
N ASN A 198 -7.06 10.44 3.91
CA ASN A 198 -7.45 9.05 4.05
C ASN A 198 -8.07 8.51 2.76
N PHE A 199 -8.13 7.17 2.63
CA PHE A 199 -8.75 6.45 1.51
C PHE A 199 -9.62 5.31 2.04
N ASP A 200 -10.72 5.03 1.35
CA ASP A 200 -11.57 3.86 1.65
C ASP A 200 -11.17 2.60 0.85
N GLY A 201 -10.44 2.76 -0.24
CA GLY A 201 -9.97 1.66 -1.07
C GLY A 201 -9.36 2.16 -2.40
N GLY A 202 -8.85 1.24 -3.19
CA GLY A 202 -8.28 1.49 -4.50
C GLY A 202 -8.50 0.31 -5.44
N GLN A 203 -8.25 0.55 -6.72
CA GLN A 203 -8.24 -0.46 -7.77
C GLN A 203 -7.25 -0.05 -8.84
N VAL A 204 -6.59 -1.02 -9.47
CA VAL A 204 -5.65 -0.80 -10.57
C VAL A 204 -5.92 -1.70 -11.75
N ASP A 205 -5.76 -1.18 -12.94
CA ASP A 205 -5.50 -1.95 -14.14
C ASP A 205 -3.98 -2.02 -14.36
N ILE A 206 -3.36 -3.12 -13.95
CA ILE A 206 -1.91 -3.30 -14.01
C ILE A 206 -1.33 -3.25 -15.43
N THR A 207 -2.15 -3.48 -16.46
CA THR A 207 -1.73 -3.49 -17.86
C THR A 207 -1.57 -2.08 -18.38
N SER A 208 -2.54 -1.21 -18.14
CA SER A 208 -2.49 0.19 -18.56
C SER A 208 -1.79 1.09 -17.54
N GLY A 209 -1.70 0.67 -16.28
CA GLY A 209 -1.22 1.47 -15.17
C GLY A 209 -2.25 2.50 -14.65
N ASN A 210 -3.49 2.43 -15.09
CA ASN A 210 -4.56 3.28 -14.57
C ASN A 210 -5.04 2.77 -13.20
N PHE A 211 -5.29 3.66 -12.26
CA PHE A 211 -5.74 3.39 -10.91
C PHE A 211 -6.73 4.46 -10.41
#